data_ca39726baa92f30a9fbb42d2e2abbe22
#
_entry.id   ca39726baa92f30a9fbb42d2e2abbe22
#
_cell.length_a   1.000
_cell.length_b   1.000
_cell.length_c   1.000
_cell.angle_alpha   90.00
_cell.angle_beta   90.00
_cell.angle_gamma   90.00
#
_symmetry.space_group_name_H-M   'P 1'
#
loop_
_entity.id
_entity.type
_entity.pdbx_description
1 polymer ?
#
loop_
_entity_poly.entity_id
_entity_poly.type
_entity_poly.pdbx_seq_one_letter_code
_entity_poly.pdbx_strand_id
1 'polypeptide(L)'
;GLGDVYKRQTKGVLDNQGLEVAWLENALERYFLHIQGSGILEFPDGTRQGVRYQGSNKYSYNGIGKLMIRDGVITTGDGSMQGIKKYFTNNPQNISKYLNQNKRYIFFSLSDAGAIGSGGGELVGGRSIATDKSIYPAGGLVFVKIRKPLLDANNKIKSWKQISRFVIDQDTGSAIRGKARADLYFGTGQKAGAMAGHY
;
A
#
# COMPACT_ATOMS: atom_id res chain seq x y z
N GLY A 1 21.12 0.56 -17.00
CA GLY A 1 20.61 1.67 -16.18
C GLY A 1 19.20 1.39 -15.66
N LEU A 2 18.65 2.25 -14.77
CA LEU A 2 17.32 2.04 -14.14
C LEU A 2 16.17 1.97 -15.18
N GLY A 3 16.34 2.54 -16.37
CA GLY A 3 15.39 2.41 -17.49
C GLY A 3 15.28 0.98 -18.02
N ASP A 4 16.34 0.20 -17.89
CA ASP A 4 16.33 -1.21 -18.33
C ASP A 4 15.53 -2.10 -17.39
N VAL A 5 15.46 -1.75 -16.11
CA VAL A 5 14.67 -2.50 -15.11
C VAL A 5 13.20 -2.48 -15.48
N TYR A 6 12.65 -1.35 -15.93
CA TYR A 6 11.25 -1.31 -16.37
C TYR A 6 11.00 -2.16 -17.61
N LYS A 7 11.87 -2.04 -18.63
CA LYS A 7 11.77 -2.86 -19.85
C LYS A 7 11.90 -4.35 -19.53
N ARG A 8 12.74 -4.70 -18.58
CA ARG A 8 12.95 -6.07 -18.13
C ARG A 8 11.75 -6.63 -17.39
N GLN A 9 11.07 -5.82 -16.56
CA GLN A 9 9.86 -6.21 -15.84
C GLN A 9 8.70 -6.60 -16.74
N THR A 10 8.39 -5.73 -17.73
CA THR A 10 7.28 -5.99 -18.65
C THR A 10 7.54 -7.16 -19.60
N LYS A 11 8.80 -7.59 -19.71
CA LYS A 11 9.21 -8.71 -20.56
C LYS A 11 9.63 -9.98 -19.78
N GLY A 12 9.44 -10.01 -18.46
CA GLY A 12 9.85 -11.15 -17.62
C GLY A 12 11.36 -11.35 -17.52
N VAL A 13 12.18 -10.36 -17.87
CA VAL A 13 13.66 -10.52 -17.94
C VAL A 13 14.31 -10.63 -16.56
N LEU A 14 13.59 -10.28 -15.49
CA LEU A 14 14.05 -10.50 -14.11
C LEU A 14 13.64 -11.88 -13.57
N ASP A 15 12.74 -12.57 -14.27
CA ASP A 15 12.25 -13.87 -13.82
C ASP A 15 13.38 -14.91 -13.87
N ASN A 16 13.44 -15.78 -12.87
CA ASN A 16 14.43 -16.84 -12.71
C ASN A 16 15.89 -16.36 -12.64
N GLN A 17 16.12 -15.12 -12.18
CA GLN A 17 17.47 -14.60 -11.94
C GLN A 17 17.94 -14.81 -10.50
N GLY A 18 17.16 -15.52 -9.66
CA GLY A 18 17.43 -15.69 -8.24
C GLY A 18 17.30 -14.39 -7.42
N LEU A 19 16.56 -13.42 -7.96
CA LEU A 19 16.30 -12.13 -7.32
C LEU A 19 14.92 -12.08 -6.67
N GLU A 20 14.16 -13.14 -6.85
CA GLU A 20 12.80 -13.27 -6.35
C GLU A 20 12.82 -13.47 -4.83
N VAL A 21 12.06 -12.61 -4.12
CA VAL A 21 11.87 -12.71 -2.67
C VAL A 21 10.75 -13.71 -2.36
N ALA A 22 9.70 -13.69 -3.19
CA ALA A 22 8.55 -14.58 -3.10
C ALA A 22 7.72 -14.51 -4.38
N TRP A 23 6.88 -15.53 -4.58
CA TRP A 23 5.91 -15.60 -5.65
C TRP A 23 4.51 -15.35 -5.09
N LEU A 24 3.76 -14.43 -5.69
CA LEU A 24 2.37 -14.15 -5.34
C LEU A 24 1.47 -14.59 -6.50
N GLU A 25 0.50 -15.44 -6.22
CA GLU A 25 -0.49 -15.90 -7.20
C GLU A 25 -1.28 -14.73 -7.82
N ASN A 26 -1.61 -13.74 -6.98
CA ASN A 26 -2.48 -12.65 -7.38
C ASN A 26 -1.67 -11.42 -7.81
N ALA A 27 -1.71 -11.11 -9.11
CA ALA A 27 -1.03 -9.95 -9.68
C ALA A 27 -1.49 -8.62 -9.06
N LEU A 28 -2.74 -8.54 -8.62
CA LEU A 28 -3.31 -7.34 -8.00
C LEU A 28 -2.79 -7.15 -6.57
N GLU A 29 -2.66 -8.23 -5.77
CA GLU A 29 -2.04 -8.17 -4.45
C GLU A 29 -0.56 -7.77 -4.57
N ARG A 30 0.16 -8.34 -5.54
CA ARG A 30 1.53 -7.92 -5.86
C ARG A 30 1.60 -6.42 -6.17
N TYR A 31 0.69 -5.91 -7.01
CA TYR A 31 0.64 -4.49 -7.34
C TYR A 31 0.42 -3.63 -6.09
N PHE A 32 -0.51 -3.99 -5.22
CA PHE A 32 -0.75 -3.24 -3.99
C PHE A 32 0.43 -3.31 -3.02
N LEU A 33 1.13 -4.43 -2.94
CA LEU A 33 2.36 -4.53 -2.16
C LEU A 33 3.43 -3.53 -2.66
N HIS A 34 3.58 -3.38 -3.99
CA HIS A 34 4.46 -2.37 -4.57
C HIS A 34 4.04 -0.92 -4.26
N ILE A 35 2.75 -0.66 -4.09
CA ILE A 35 2.26 0.66 -3.68
C ILE A 35 2.57 0.93 -2.21
N GLN A 36 2.29 -0.03 -1.36
CA GLN A 36 2.46 0.09 0.10
C GLN A 36 3.93 0.09 0.52
N GLY A 37 4.80 -0.61 -0.22
CA GLY A 37 6.24 -0.69 0.05
C GLY A 37 6.63 -1.64 1.18
N SER A 38 5.68 -2.19 1.92
CA SER A 38 5.88 -3.24 2.94
C SER A 38 4.64 -4.09 3.08
N GLY A 39 4.79 -5.28 3.64
CA GLY A 39 3.66 -6.19 3.87
C GLY A 39 4.09 -7.45 4.60
N ILE A 40 3.11 -8.32 4.82
CA ILE A 40 3.32 -9.66 5.37
C ILE A 40 2.88 -10.66 4.32
N LEU A 41 3.79 -11.52 3.91
CA LEU A 41 3.51 -12.69 3.10
C LEU A 41 3.01 -13.80 4.01
N GLU A 42 1.93 -14.45 3.61
CA GLU A 42 1.40 -15.63 4.28
C GLU A 42 1.52 -16.81 3.33
N PHE A 43 2.24 -17.83 3.75
CA PHE A 43 2.50 -19.03 2.95
C PHE A 43 1.41 -20.09 3.18
N PRO A 44 1.28 -21.08 2.26
CA PRO A 44 0.26 -22.13 2.39
C PRO A 44 0.37 -22.97 3.67
N ASP A 45 1.56 -23.08 4.25
CA ASP A 45 1.81 -23.76 5.53
C ASP A 45 1.45 -22.93 6.77
N GLY A 46 0.94 -21.70 6.56
CA GLY A 46 0.58 -20.76 7.63
C GLY A 46 1.74 -19.94 8.18
N THR A 47 2.96 -20.16 7.70
CA THR A 47 4.09 -19.33 8.08
C THR A 47 3.94 -17.92 7.52
N ARG A 48 4.55 -16.93 8.20
CA ARG A 48 4.47 -15.53 7.84
C ARG A 48 5.86 -14.93 7.72
N GLN A 49 6.06 -14.14 6.69
CA GLN A 49 7.31 -13.44 6.43
C GLN A 49 7.03 -11.97 6.12
N GLY A 50 7.63 -11.08 6.87
CA GLY A 50 7.60 -9.66 6.57
C GLY A 50 8.44 -9.33 5.34
N VAL A 51 7.98 -8.37 4.54
CA VAL A 51 8.76 -7.75 3.46
C VAL A 51 8.72 -6.24 3.61
N ARG A 52 9.85 -5.59 3.36
CA ARG A 52 10.00 -4.14 3.48
C ARG A 52 10.67 -3.54 2.24
N TYR A 53 10.42 -2.26 2.03
CA TYR A 53 11.05 -1.47 1.00
C TYR A 53 12.57 -1.50 1.13
N GLN A 54 13.25 -1.90 0.06
CA GLN A 54 14.71 -1.88 -0.05
C GLN A 54 15.19 -0.81 -1.05
N GLY A 55 14.37 -0.52 -2.05
CA GLY A 55 14.71 0.44 -3.08
C GLY A 55 13.64 0.53 -4.17
N SER A 56 13.85 1.41 -5.13
CA SER A 56 12.97 1.50 -6.29
C SER A 56 13.74 1.84 -7.55
N ASN A 57 13.13 1.60 -8.71
CA ASN A 57 13.66 2.02 -10.01
C ASN A 57 13.53 3.53 -10.26
N LYS A 58 13.10 4.33 -9.27
CA LYS A 58 12.95 5.79 -9.27
C LYS A 58 11.96 6.38 -10.29
N TYR A 59 11.21 5.57 -11.02
CA TYR A 59 10.10 6.08 -11.81
C TYR A 59 9.01 6.68 -10.93
N SER A 60 8.33 7.70 -11.45
CA SER A 60 7.16 8.28 -10.79
C SER A 60 6.04 7.26 -10.67
N TYR A 61 5.33 7.29 -9.56
CA TYR A 61 4.15 6.47 -9.35
C TYR A 61 3.01 6.94 -10.25
N ASN A 62 2.43 6.01 -11.00
CA ASN A 62 1.25 6.23 -11.80
C ASN A 62 0.10 5.35 -11.25
N GLY A 63 -0.80 5.97 -10.50
CA GLY A 63 -1.89 5.26 -9.84
C GLY A 63 -2.94 4.76 -10.82
N ILE A 64 -3.14 3.45 -10.91
CA ILE A 64 -4.10 2.85 -11.84
C ILE A 64 -5.53 3.29 -11.57
N GLY A 65 -5.92 3.60 -10.34
CA GLY A 65 -7.24 4.12 -10.02
C GLY A 65 -7.56 5.42 -10.77
N LYS A 66 -6.61 6.34 -10.86
CA LYS A 66 -6.77 7.57 -11.67
C LYS A 66 -6.93 7.27 -13.16
N LEU A 67 -6.17 6.31 -13.67
CA LEU A 67 -6.28 5.89 -15.08
C LEU A 67 -7.63 5.26 -15.37
N MET A 68 -8.12 4.39 -14.48
CA MET A 68 -9.40 3.72 -14.62
C MET A 68 -10.58 4.70 -14.56
N ILE A 69 -10.51 5.73 -13.69
CA ILE A 69 -11.49 6.82 -13.64
C ILE A 69 -11.46 7.63 -14.93
N ARG A 70 -10.25 8.01 -15.40
CA ARG A 70 -10.09 8.74 -16.67
C ARG A 70 -10.67 7.94 -17.85
N ASP A 71 -10.46 6.64 -17.88
CA ASP A 71 -10.96 5.75 -18.93
C ASP A 71 -12.47 5.43 -18.77
N GLY A 72 -13.13 5.97 -17.74
CA GLY A 72 -14.56 5.81 -17.48
C GLY A 72 -15.01 4.41 -17.04
N VAL A 73 -14.05 3.54 -16.65
CA VAL A 73 -14.36 2.14 -16.26
C VAL A 73 -14.72 1.99 -14.78
N ILE A 74 -14.35 2.96 -13.94
CA ILE A 74 -14.79 3.09 -12.55
C ILE A 74 -15.14 4.54 -12.24
N THR A 75 -15.97 4.74 -11.20
CA THR A 75 -16.30 6.08 -10.70
C THR A 75 -15.21 6.60 -9.75
N THR A 76 -15.25 7.90 -9.44
CA THR A 76 -14.33 8.48 -8.44
C THR A 76 -14.50 7.81 -7.07
N GLY A 77 -15.72 7.41 -6.70
CA GLY A 77 -15.98 6.68 -5.44
C GLY A 77 -15.38 5.27 -5.40
N ASP A 78 -15.14 4.66 -6.56
CA ASP A 78 -14.55 3.32 -6.69
C ASP A 78 -13.02 3.34 -6.85
N GLY A 79 -12.38 4.50 -6.77
CA GLY A 79 -10.92 4.65 -6.90
C GLY A 79 -10.10 4.08 -5.74
N SER A 80 -10.75 3.56 -4.69
CA SER A 80 -10.13 2.87 -3.57
C SER A 80 -9.58 1.49 -3.97
N MET A 81 -8.71 0.92 -3.13
CA MET A 81 -8.21 -0.45 -3.34
C MET A 81 -9.34 -1.47 -3.49
N GLN A 82 -10.40 -1.36 -2.67
CA GLN A 82 -11.55 -2.24 -2.70
C GLN A 82 -12.34 -2.10 -4.01
N GLY A 83 -12.56 -0.87 -4.47
CA GLY A 83 -13.26 -0.62 -5.74
C GLY A 83 -12.47 -1.16 -6.94
N ILE A 84 -11.16 -0.95 -6.96
CA ILE A 84 -10.26 -1.50 -7.98
C ILE A 84 -10.30 -3.04 -7.97
N LYS A 85 -10.21 -3.67 -6.79
CA LYS A 85 -10.33 -5.13 -6.66
C LYS A 85 -11.67 -5.64 -7.18
N LYS A 86 -12.78 -4.99 -6.82
CA LYS A 86 -14.12 -5.33 -7.30
C LYS A 86 -14.22 -5.26 -8.81
N TYR A 87 -13.68 -4.21 -9.43
CA TYR A 87 -13.68 -4.08 -10.88
C TYR A 87 -12.94 -5.25 -11.55
N PHE A 88 -11.73 -5.58 -11.08
CA PHE A 88 -10.93 -6.64 -11.69
C PHE A 88 -11.45 -8.06 -11.41
N THR A 89 -12.19 -8.27 -10.33
CA THR A 89 -12.92 -9.54 -10.10
C THR A 89 -13.91 -9.80 -11.24
N ASN A 90 -14.58 -8.74 -11.72
CA ASN A 90 -15.55 -8.84 -12.80
C ASN A 90 -14.92 -8.69 -14.21
N ASN A 91 -13.69 -8.20 -14.29
CA ASN A 91 -13.00 -7.90 -15.55
C ASN A 91 -11.51 -8.34 -15.51
N PRO A 92 -11.23 -9.62 -15.27
CA PRO A 92 -9.84 -10.12 -15.08
C PRO A 92 -8.97 -9.91 -16.31
N GLN A 93 -9.53 -9.89 -17.51
CA GLN A 93 -8.82 -9.65 -18.78
C GLN A 93 -8.18 -8.26 -18.85
N ASN A 94 -8.66 -7.30 -18.05
CA ASN A 94 -8.14 -5.93 -18.04
C ASN A 94 -6.98 -5.69 -17.05
N ILE A 95 -6.65 -6.67 -16.21
CA ILE A 95 -5.62 -6.55 -15.18
C ILE A 95 -4.30 -6.09 -15.79
N SER A 96 -3.76 -6.82 -16.75
CA SER A 96 -2.46 -6.51 -17.37
C SER A 96 -2.43 -5.15 -18.05
N LYS A 97 -3.54 -4.75 -18.69
CA LYS A 97 -3.67 -3.43 -19.33
C LYS A 97 -3.39 -2.29 -18.36
N TYR A 98 -3.96 -2.36 -17.15
CA TYR A 98 -3.81 -1.29 -16.17
C TYR A 98 -2.55 -1.44 -15.31
N LEU A 99 -2.22 -2.66 -14.82
CA LEU A 99 -1.05 -2.83 -13.97
C LEU A 99 0.24 -2.41 -14.67
N ASN A 100 0.38 -2.68 -15.96
CA ASN A 100 1.56 -2.33 -16.77
C ASN A 100 1.70 -0.81 -17.02
N GLN A 101 0.71 0.01 -16.70
CA GLN A 101 0.83 1.48 -16.80
C GLN A 101 1.65 2.08 -15.66
N ASN A 102 1.80 1.39 -14.54
CA ASN A 102 2.66 1.83 -13.46
C ASN A 102 4.10 1.36 -13.69
N LYS A 103 4.96 2.28 -14.13
CA LYS A 103 6.39 2.00 -14.39
C LYS A 103 7.23 1.92 -13.12
N ARG A 104 6.70 2.37 -11.97
CA ARG A 104 7.42 2.32 -10.71
C ARG A 104 7.49 0.88 -10.20
N TYR A 105 8.68 0.46 -9.85
CA TYR A 105 8.96 -0.84 -9.23
C TYR A 105 9.66 -0.68 -7.90
N ILE A 106 9.23 -1.47 -6.93
CA ILE A 106 9.81 -1.53 -5.59
C ILE A 106 10.58 -2.84 -5.45
N PHE A 107 11.80 -2.74 -4.95
CA PHE A 107 12.58 -3.89 -4.52
C PHE A 107 12.36 -4.09 -3.01
N PHE A 108 12.26 -5.34 -2.61
CA PHE A 108 11.97 -5.72 -1.24
C PHE A 108 13.15 -6.47 -0.63
N SER A 109 13.27 -6.39 0.69
CA SER A 109 14.05 -7.31 1.51
C SER A 109 13.15 -8.00 2.51
N LEU A 110 13.55 -9.19 2.95
CA LEU A 110 12.87 -9.90 4.04
C LEU A 110 13.02 -9.13 5.35
N SER A 111 12.05 -9.27 6.23
CA SER A 111 12.01 -8.65 7.55
C SER A 111 11.36 -9.61 8.54
N ASP A 112 11.99 -9.82 9.68
CA ASP A 112 11.43 -10.64 10.77
C ASP A 112 10.39 -9.88 11.59
N ALA A 113 10.31 -8.55 11.42
CA ALA A 113 9.31 -7.69 12.04
C ALA A 113 8.07 -7.57 11.15
N GLY A 114 6.97 -7.08 11.73
CA GLY A 114 5.74 -6.72 11.02
C GLY A 114 5.93 -5.60 9.98
N ALA A 115 4.95 -4.74 9.79
CA ALA A 115 5.08 -3.58 8.90
C ALA A 115 6.11 -2.60 9.47
N ILE A 116 7.14 -2.28 8.68
CA ILE A 116 8.23 -1.38 9.07
C ILE A 116 8.05 -0.03 8.39
N GLY A 117 8.10 1.03 9.16
CA GLY A 117 8.09 2.39 8.65
C GLY A 117 9.45 2.81 8.06
N SER A 118 9.47 3.90 7.33
CA SER A 118 10.68 4.46 6.69
C SER A 118 11.80 4.83 7.68
N GLY A 119 11.46 5.04 8.94
CA GLY A 119 12.41 5.25 10.04
C GLY A 119 13.00 3.96 10.62
N GLY A 120 12.66 2.79 10.08
CA GLY A 120 13.17 1.48 10.51
C GLY A 120 12.47 0.88 11.73
N GLY A 121 11.52 1.57 12.35
CA GLY A 121 10.72 1.07 13.47
C GLY A 121 9.45 0.35 13.00
N GLU A 122 8.98 -0.61 13.81
CA GLU A 122 7.72 -1.31 13.55
C GLU A 122 6.52 -0.36 13.69
N LEU A 123 5.60 -0.44 12.73
CA LEU A 123 4.39 0.36 12.73
C LEU A 123 3.33 -0.27 13.64
N VAL A 124 2.74 0.55 14.49
CA VAL A 124 1.69 0.12 15.43
C VAL A 124 0.32 0.61 14.93
N GLY A 125 -0.62 -0.31 14.75
CA GLY A 125 -1.97 -0.01 14.27
C GLY A 125 -2.69 1.04 15.12
N GLY A 126 -3.12 2.14 14.49
CA GLY A 126 -3.78 3.27 15.14
C GLY A 126 -2.85 4.16 15.98
N ARG A 127 -1.52 3.98 15.88
CA ARG A 127 -0.52 4.77 16.61
C ARG A 127 0.59 5.33 15.73
N SER A 128 0.80 4.76 14.54
CA SER A 128 1.79 5.22 13.58
C SER A 128 1.13 5.98 12.45
N ILE A 129 1.73 7.11 12.06
CA ILE A 129 1.32 7.89 10.91
C ILE A 129 2.48 8.08 9.94
N ALA A 130 2.13 8.38 8.70
CA ALA A 130 3.04 8.83 7.66
C ALA A 130 2.71 10.27 7.27
N THR A 131 3.73 11.12 7.14
CA THR A 131 3.57 12.52 6.72
C THR A 131 4.59 12.92 5.66
N ASP A 132 4.47 14.15 5.16
CA ASP A 132 5.46 14.76 4.26
C ASP A 132 6.72 15.18 5.04
N LYS A 133 7.83 14.46 4.82
CA LYS A 133 9.10 14.72 5.52
C LYS A 133 9.82 16.00 5.08
N SER A 134 9.34 16.67 4.04
CA SER A 134 9.81 18.02 3.72
C SER A 134 9.21 19.09 4.65
N ILE A 135 8.18 18.73 5.43
CA ILE A 135 7.43 19.65 6.30
C ILE A 135 7.54 19.20 7.77
N TYR A 136 7.37 17.90 8.02
CA TYR A 136 7.33 17.36 9.39
C TYR A 136 8.52 16.46 9.67
N PRO A 137 9.17 16.62 10.84
CA PRO A 137 10.29 15.78 11.21
C PRO A 137 9.85 14.34 11.50
N ALA A 138 10.70 13.37 11.15
CA ALA A 138 10.49 11.98 11.52
C ALA A 138 10.52 11.82 13.05
N GLY A 139 9.69 10.91 13.58
CA GLY A 139 9.63 10.63 15.02
C GLY A 139 8.81 11.64 15.83
N GLY A 140 8.19 12.63 15.17
CA GLY A 140 7.37 13.63 15.84
C GLY A 140 6.15 13.03 16.54
N LEU A 141 5.87 13.51 17.78
CA LEU A 141 4.65 13.17 18.49
C LEU A 141 3.53 14.09 18.04
N VAL A 142 2.43 13.51 17.58
CA VAL A 142 1.28 14.24 17.02
C VAL A 142 0.01 13.88 17.77
N PHE A 143 -0.78 14.88 18.13
CA PHE A 143 -2.11 14.67 18.69
C PHE A 143 -3.15 14.73 17.58
N VAL A 144 -3.91 13.65 17.39
CA VAL A 144 -4.93 13.56 16.34
C VAL A 144 -6.34 13.47 16.92
N LYS A 145 -7.28 14.16 16.27
CA LYS A 145 -8.72 14.01 16.48
C LYS A 145 -9.31 13.52 15.16
N ILE A 146 -9.78 12.29 15.14
CA ILE A 146 -10.25 11.63 13.92
C ILE A 146 -11.56 10.87 14.17
N ARG A 147 -12.29 10.58 13.10
CA ARG A 147 -13.47 9.72 13.13
C ARG A 147 -13.04 8.32 12.72
N LYS A 148 -12.98 7.37 13.65
CA LYS A 148 -12.64 5.98 13.37
C LYS A 148 -13.88 5.21 12.92
N PRO A 149 -13.83 4.43 11.81
CA PRO A 149 -14.93 3.55 11.43
C PRO A 149 -15.05 2.37 12.41
N LEU A 150 -16.25 2.04 12.80
CA LEU A 150 -16.61 0.83 13.54
C LEU A 150 -17.25 -0.14 12.54
N LEU A 151 -16.69 -1.33 12.43
CA LEU A 151 -17.11 -2.33 11.47
C LEU A 151 -18.05 -3.35 12.13
N ASP A 152 -18.98 -3.89 11.34
CA ASP A 152 -19.78 -5.05 11.66
C ASP A 152 -18.99 -6.36 11.47
N ALA A 153 -19.64 -7.51 11.67
CA ALA A 153 -19.05 -8.83 11.52
C ALA A 153 -18.59 -9.11 10.07
N ASN A 154 -19.14 -8.41 9.09
CA ASN A 154 -18.81 -8.54 7.67
C ASN A 154 -17.80 -7.50 7.17
N ASN A 155 -17.11 -6.81 8.09
CA ASN A 155 -16.18 -5.72 7.82
C ASN A 155 -16.80 -4.52 7.06
N LYS A 156 -18.13 -4.32 7.15
CA LYS A 156 -18.81 -3.13 6.65
C LYS A 156 -18.90 -2.07 7.73
N ILE A 157 -18.87 -0.80 7.36
CA ILE A 157 -19.05 0.30 8.32
C ILE A 157 -20.44 0.22 8.94
N LYS A 158 -20.48 0.04 10.27
CA LYS A 158 -21.70 0.14 11.08
C LYS A 158 -21.93 1.56 11.57
N SER A 159 -20.87 2.23 12.00
CA SER A 159 -20.93 3.58 12.56
C SER A 159 -19.54 4.21 12.60
N TRP A 160 -19.47 5.46 13.04
CA TRP A 160 -18.21 6.20 13.21
C TRP A 160 -18.08 6.65 14.66
N LYS A 161 -16.88 6.50 15.23
CA LYS A 161 -16.55 6.98 16.58
C LYS A 161 -15.48 8.04 16.51
N GLN A 162 -15.74 9.19 17.12
CA GLN A 162 -14.68 10.19 17.30
C GLN A 162 -13.68 9.71 18.34
N ILE A 163 -12.41 9.75 18.00
CA ILE A 163 -11.31 9.40 18.89
C ILE A 163 -10.26 10.51 18.89
N SER A 164 -9.60 10.65 20.03
CA SER A 164 -8.45 11.56 20.19
C SER A 164 -7.31 10.77 20.81
N ARG A 165 -6.11 10.90 20.25
CA ARG A 165 -4.94 10.18 20.75
C ARG A 165 -3.64 10.78 20.27
N PHE A 166 -2.57 10.45 20.95
CA PHE A 166 -1.23 10.65 20.44
C PHE A 166 -0.82 9.53 19.50
N VAL A 167 -0.15 9.91 18.41
CA VAL A 167 0.44 9.03 17.41
C VAL A 167 1.86 9.49 17.12
N ILE A 168 2.68 8.62 16.56
CA ILE A 168 4.08 8.93 16.21
C ILE A 168 4.23 8.92 14.70
N ASP A 169 4.94 9.90 14.19
CA ASP A 169 5.26 10.04 12.78
C ASP A 169 6.46 9.14 12.42
N GLN A 170 6.18 7.89 12.02
CA GLN A 170 7.17 6.84 11.81
C GLN A 170 7.39 6.48 10.34
N ASP A 171 6.59 7.07 9.44
CA ASP A 171 6.64 6.67 8.04
C ASP A 171 6.49 7.86 7.08
N THR A 172 6.70 7.59 5.80
CA THR A 172 6.49 8.52 4.69
C THR A 172 6.06 7.77 3.44
N GLY A 173 5.59 8.48 2.43
CA GLY A 173 5.27 7.91 1.13
C GLY A 173 5.39 8.94 0.01
N SER A 174 5.69 8.47 -1.21
CA SER A 174 5.87 9.35 -2.37
C SER A 174 4.63 10.18 -2.72
N ALA A 175 3.44 9.69 -2.34
CA ALA A 175 2.17 10.36 -2.55
C ALA A 175 1.70 11.18 -1.35
N ILE A 176 2.37 11.08 -0.20
CA ILE A 176 2.02 11.82 1.03
C ILE A 176 2.72 13.17 0.98
N ARG A 177 2.01 14.18 0.50
CA ARG A 177 2.55 15.52 0.26
C ARG A 177 1.66 16.61 0.83
N GLY A 178 2.30 17.66 1.34
CA GLY A 178 1.65 18.84 1.88
C GLY A 178 1.32 18.78 3.37
N LYS A 179 1.07 19.95 3.94
CA LYS A 179 0.86 20.14 5.39
C LYS A 179 -0.49 19.63 5.92
N ALA A 180 -1.43 19.35 5.05
CA ALA A 180 -2.79 18.94 5.43
C ALA A 180 -3.04 17.43 5.24
N ARG A 181 -1.99 16.64 5.02
CA ARG A 181 -2.12 15.19 4.82
C ARG A 181 -1.28 14.42 5.82
N ALA A 182 -1.93 13.47 6.49
CA ALA A 182 -1.30 12.43 7.28
C ALA A 182 -2.06 11.13 7.05
N ASP A 183 -1.34 10.04 6.80
CA ASP A 183 -1.94 8.74 6.56
C ASP A 183 -1.76 7.89 7.83
N LEU A 184 -2.86 7.41 8.42
CA LEU A 184 -2.85 6.61 9.64
C LEU A 184 -2.72 5.12 9.30
N TYR A 185 -1.75 4.45 9.92
CA TYR A 185 -1.63 3.01 9.83
C TYR A 185 -2.68 2.31 10.70
N PHE A 186 -3.56 1.53 10.09
CA PHE A 186 -4.62 0.80 10.81
C PHE A 186 -4.21 -0.59 11.31
N GLY A 187 -3.04 -1.08 10.91
CA GLY A 187 -2.57 -2.44 11.17
C GLY A 187 -2.62 -3.32 9.93
N THR A 188 -2.57 -4.63 10.12
CA THR A 188 -2.59 -5.65 9.06
C THR A 188 -3.89 -6.45 9.07
N GLY A 189 -4.16 -7.14 7.96
CA GLY A 189 -5.29 -8.04 7.79
C GLY A 189 -6.58 -7.36 7.29
N GLN A 190 -7.59 -8.17 7.04
CA GLN A 190 -8.83 -7.75 6.37
C GLN A 190 -9.55 -6.60 7.08
N LYS A 191 -9.64 -6.67 8.41
CA LYS A 191 -10.30 -5.63 9.22
C LYS A 191 -9.59 -4.28 9.14
N ALA A 192 -8.26 -4.29 9.20
CA ALA A 192 -7.45 -3.09 9.05
C ALA A 192 -7.59 -2.50 7.64
N GLY A 193 -7.53 -3.34 6.61
CA GLY A 193 -7.75 -2.95 5.22
C GLY A 193 -9.14 -2.36 4.98
N ALA A 194 -10.19 -2.96 5.59
CA ALA A 194 -11.53 -2.42 5.50
C ALA A 194 -11.64 -1.03 6.16
N MET A 195 -11.02 -0.82 7.33
CA MET A 195 -10.98 0.50 7.96
C MET A 195 -10.23 1.53 7.10
N ALA A 196 -9.06 1.18 6.60
CA ALA A 196 -8.21 2.09 5.81
C ALA A 196 -8.86 2.51 4.48
N GLY A 197 -9.63 1.63 3.85
CA GLY A 197 -10.29 1.91 2.57
C GLY A 197 -11.42 2.95 2.64
N HIS A 198 -11.76 3.44 3.83
CA HIS A 198 -12.79 4.44 4.06
C HIS A 198 -12.23 5.80 4.55
N TYR A 199 -10.92 5.93 4.59
CA TYR A 199 -10.18 7.17 4.84
C TYR A 199 -9.59 7.69 3.53
#